data_8440fd3319a7e8c042f1a6fe65887b27
#
_entry.id   8440fd3319a7e8c042f1a6fe65887b27
#
_cell.length_a   1.000
_cell.length_b   1.000
_cell.length_c   1.000
_cell.angle_alpha   90.00
_cell.angle_beta   90.00
_cell.angle_gamma   90.00
#
_symmetry.space_group_name_H-M   'P 1'
#
loop_
_entity.id
_entity.type
_entity.pdbx_description
1 polymer ?
#
loop_
_entity_poly.entity_id
_entity_poly.type
_entity_poly.pdbx_seq_one_letter_code
_entity_poly.pdbx_strand_id
1 'polypeptide(L)'
;MASVQAQEKLETPSLVGSWEGPLVIGRDSTNLAFTFSLREGQYAAALVSGGMGIYGMPADTVRVEGRKITIRIPRLDVEFTGTARLDKAEENIVRIDGDWFQYSEMVPVVLLPVDQPTF
;
A
#
# COMPACT_ATOMS: atom_id res chain seq x y z
N MET A 1 -18.06 26.62 2.31
CA MET A 1 -16.76 26.33 1.66
C MET A 1 -15.89 25.44 2.54
N ALA A 2 -15.66 25.81 3.77
CA ALA A 2 -14.89 24.96 4.65
C ALA A 2 -15.52 23.58 4.85
N SER A 3 -16.85 23.52 4.83
CA SER A 3 -17.57 22.26 4.99
C SER A 3 -17.27 21.26 3.87
N VAL A 4 -17.04 21.76 2.66
CA VAL A 4 -16.74 20.89 1.53
C VAL A 4 -15.40 20.19 1.74
N GLN A 5 -14.38 20.94 2.19
CA GLN A 5 -13.08 20.36 2.47
C GLN A 5 -13.13 19.37 3.62
N ALA A 6 -13.92 19.66 4.64
CA ALA A 6 -14.09 18.75 5.76
C ALA A 6 -14.74 17.44 5.30
N GLN A 7 -15.71 17.52 4.41
CA GLN A 7 -16.34 16.33 3.86
C GLN A 7 -15.35 15.48 3.07
N GLU A 8 -14.50 16.14 2.29
CA GLU A 8 -13.50 15.42 1.52
C GLU A 8 -12.54 14.65 2.43
N LYS A 9 -12.14 15.27 3.53
CA LYS A 9 -11.26 14.59 4.49
C LYS A 9 -11.93 13.39 5.12
N LEU A 10 -13.23 13.48 5.39
CA LEU A 10 -13.97 12.38 5.98
C LEU A 10 -14.24 11.26 4.99
N GLU A 11 -14.42 11.63 3.72
CA GLU A 11 -14.73 10.66 2.67
C GLU A 11 -13.50 9.93 2.15
N THR A 12 -12.32 10.50 2.34
CA THR A 12 -11.08 9.95 1.82
C THR A 12 -10.07 9.75 2.94
N PRO A 13 -10.21 8.66 3.72
CA PRO A 13 -9.20 8.34 4.72
C PRO A 13 -7.81 8.21 4.09
N SER A 14 -6.80 8.63 4.84
CA SER A 14 -5.45 8.72 4.32
C SER A 14 -4.73 7.38 4.35
N LEU A 15 -3.97 7.12 3.27
CA LEU A 15 -3.04 6.01 3.21
C LEU A 15 -1.65 6.39 3.68
N VAL A 16 -1.41 7.68 3.95
CA VAL A 16 -0.08 8.15 4.33
C VAL A 16 0.46 7.36 5.51
N GLY A 17 1.70 6.88 5.37
CA GLY A 17 2.35 6.05 6.37
C GLY A 17 2.81 4.74 5.78
N SER A 18 3.19 3.81 6.64
CA SER A 18 3.74 2.53 6.23
C SER A 18 2.76 1.41 6.51
N TRP A 19 2.68 0.48 5.57
CA TRP A 19 1.78 -0.67 5.60
C TRP A 19 2.60 -1.91 5.31
N GLU A 20 2.55 -2.88 6.19
CA GLU A 20 3.48 -4.00 6.17
C GLU A 20 2.76 -5.33 6.30
N GLY A 21 3.28 -6.35 5.64
CA GLY A 21 2.76 -7.69 5.77
C GLY A 21 3.69 -8.72 5.17
N PRO A 22 3.42 -9.99 5.44
CA PRO A 22 4.25 -11.08 4.91
C PRO A 22 3.85 -11.41 3.47
N LEU A 23 4.87 -11.66 2.66
CA LEU A 23 4.70 -12.23 1.34
C LEU A 23 5.15 -13.68 1.42
N VAL A 24 4.21 -14.60 1.28
CA VAL A 24 4.48 -16.04 1.39
C VAL A 24 4.41 -16.67 0.02
N ILE A 25 5.54 -17.18 -0.46
CA ILE A 25 5.63 -17.86 -1.75
C ILE A 25 6.18 -19.25 -1.50
N GLY A 26 5.32 -20.26 -1.66
CA GLY A 26 5.70 -21.63 -1.36
C GLY A 26 6.07 -21.79 0.11
N ARG A 27 7.31 -22.16 0.38
CA ARG A 27 7.82 -22.32 1.75
C ARG A 27 8.52 -21.10 2.27
N ASP A 28 8.74 -20.12 1.40
CA ASP A 28 9.49 -18.93 1.75
C ASP A 28 8.54 -17.82 2.17
N SER A 29 8.98 -17.04 3.13
CA SER A 29 8.25 -15.88 3.57
C SER A 29 9.20 -14.72 3.71
N THR A 30 8.82 -13.57 3.17
CA THR A 30 9.57 -12.35 3.35
C THR A 30 8.60 -11.24 3.73
N ASN A 31 9.09 -10.26 4.44
CA ASN A 31 8.27 -9.15 4.86
C ASN A 31 8.39 -8.04 3.84
N LEU A 32 7.27 -7.43 3.51
CA LEU A 32 7.28 -6.27 2.64
C LEU A 32 6.44 -5.16 3.21
N ALA A 33 6.77 -3.94 2.85
CA ALA A 33 6.03 -2.77 3.26
C ALA A 33 5.98 -1.77 2.13
N PHE A 34 4.87 -1.04 2.08
CA PHE A 34 4.77 0.16 1.23
C PHE A 34 4.65 1.36 2.15
N THR A 35 5.45 2.37 1.88
CA THR A 35 5.36 3.65 2.57
C THR A 35 4.73 4.65 1.61
N PHE A 36 3.57 5.15 1.98
CA PHE A 36 2.82 6.09 1.15
C PHE A 36 3.06 7.52 1.62
N SER A 37 3.24 8.40 0.66
CA SER A 37 3.28 9.85 0.89
C SER A 37 2.29 10.52 -0.05
N LEU A 38 1.87 11.72 0.32
CA LEU A 38 0.89 12.47 -0.46
C LEU A 38 1.53 13.80 -0.84
N ARG A 39 1.57 14.08 -2.15
CA ARG A 39 2.12 15.33 -2.67
C ARG A 39 1.16 15.89 -3.69
N GLU A 40 0.72 17.12 -3.45
CA GLU A 40 -0.17 17.82 -4.39
C GLU A 40 -1.40 16.99 -4.77
N GLY A 41 -1.96 16.30 -3.78
CA GLY A 41 -3.15 15.50 -3.99
C GLY A 41 -2.91 14.14 -4.63
N GLN A 42 -1.65 13.77 -4.86
CA GLN A 42 -1.32 12.48 -5.47
C GLN A 42 -0.48 11.63 -4.54
N TYR A 43 -0.80 10.35 -4.49
CA TYR A 43 -0.04 9.40 -3.69
C TYR A 43 1.21 8.94 -4.43
N ALA A 44 2.27 8.79 -3.66
CA ALA A 44 3.48 8.09 -4.07
C ALA A 44 3.71 6.97 -3.06
N ALA A 45 4.42 5.94 -3.48
CA ALA A 45 4.72 4.82 -2.60
C ALA A 45 6.13 4.33 -2.85
N ALA A 46 6.77 3.87 -1.78
CA ALA A 46 8.08 3.26 -1.86
C ALA A 46 8.01 1.87 -1.24
N LEU A 47 8.62 0.90 -1.92
CA LEU A 47 8.67 -0.47 -1.45
C LEU A 47 9.86 -0.67 -0.52
N VAL A 48 9.61 -1.31 0.61
CA VAL A 48 10.63 -1.69 1.56
C VAL A 48 10.52 -3.18 1.83
N SER A 49 11.59 -3.91 1.61
CA SER A 49 11.64 -5.34 1.91
C SER A 49 13.09 -5.74 2.15
N GLY A 50 13.44 -5.92 3.42
CA GLY A 50 14.80 -6.34 3.78
C GLY A 50 15.17 -7.68 3.18
N GLY A 51 14.19 -8.62 3.12
CA GLY A 51 14.42 -9.93 2.53
C GLY A 51 14.72 -9.89 1.04
N MET A 52 14.28 -8.85 0.35
CA MET A 52 14.60 -8.64 -1.07
C MET A 52 15.76 -7.68 -1.26
N GLY A 53 16.32 -7.14 -0.18
CA GLY A 53 17.39 -6.15 -0.28
C GLY A 53 16.91 -4.79 -0.78
N ILE A 54 15.66 -4.45 -0.54
CA ILE A 54 15.04 -3.22 -1.03
C ILE A 54 14.73 -2.32 0.16
N TYR A 55 15.23 -1.10 0.14
CA TYR A 55 15.14 -0.19 1.28
C TYR A 55 14.54 1.16 0.91
N GLY A 56 13.51 1.15 0.09
CA GLY A 56 12.82 2.36 -0.30
C GLY A 56 12.83 2.59 -1.80
N MET A 57 12.40 1.59 -2.57
CA MET A 57 12.32 1.72 -4.02
C MET A 57 11.03 2.42 -4.40
N PRO A 58 11.09 3.60 -5.04
CA PRO A 58 9.88 4.28 -5.44
C PRO A 58 9.14 3.52 -6.53
N ALA A 59 7.83 3.47 -6.40
CA ALA A 59 6.98 2.88 -7.41
C ALA A 59 6.87 3.83 -8.62
N ASP A 60 6.80 3.25 -9.80
CA ASP A 60 6.65 4.02 -11.02
C ASP A 60 5.24 4.57 -11.16
N THR A 61 4.25 3.80 -10.74
CA THR A 61 2.85 4.20 -10.80
C THR A 61 2.16 3.87 -9.50
N VAL A 62 1.43 4.83 -8.96
CA VAL A 62 0.54 4.62 -7.83
C VAL A 62 -0.80 5.23 -8.20
N ARG A 63 -1.83 4.41 -8.21
CA ARG A 63 -3.18 4.87 -8.51
C ARG A 63 -4.10 4.49 -7.37
N VAL A 64 -4.82 5.47 -6.85
CA VAL A 64 -5.79 5.26 -5.79
C VAL A 64 -7.12 5.79 -6.28
N GLU A 65 -8.08 4.89 -6.42
CA GLU A 65 -9.42 5.24 -6.89
C GLU A 65 -10.43 4.71 -5.87
N GLY A 66 -10.98 5.62 -5.07
CA GLY A 66 -11.80 5.21 -3.95
C GLY A 66 -10.98 4.37 -2.98
N ARG A 67 -11.36 3.13 -2.80
CA ARG A 67 -10.64 2.20 -1.92
C ARG A 67 -9.67 1.30 -2.66
N LYS A 68 -9.63 1.39 -3.99
CA LYS A 68 -8.75 0.55 -4.79
C LYS A 68 -7.39 1.18 -4.97
N ILE A 69 -6.37 0.37 -4.79
CA ILE A 69 -4.98 0.80 -4.87
C ILE A 69 -4.28 -0.06 -5.91
N THR A 70 -3.55 0.59 -6.83
CA THR A 70 -2.70 -0.11 -7.79
C THR A 70 -1.31 0.48 -7.74
N ILE A 71 -0.31 -0.38 -7.56
CA ILE A 71 1.09 0.03 -7.48
C ILE A 71 1.86 -0.79 -8.50
N ARG A 72 2.65 -0.14 -9.34
CA ARG A 72 3.47 -0.80 -10.36
C ARG A 72 4.92 -0.45 -10.20
N ILE A 73 5.76 -1.49 -10.22
CA ILE A 73 7.20 -1.37 -10.19
C ILE A 73 7.74 -2.28 -11.31
N PRO A 74 7.74 -1.80 -12.58
CA PRO A 74 8.08 -2.64 -13.72
C PRO A 74 9.48 -3.25 -13.66
N ARG A 75 10.45 -2.55 -13.08
CA ARG A 75 11.81 -3.07 -12.96
C ARG A 75 11.90 -4.34 -12.12
N LEU A 76 10.90 -4.59 -11.29
CA LEU A 76 10.81 -5.81 -10.48
C LEU A 76 9.76 -6.77 -11.04
N ASP A 77 9.10 -6.40 -12.11
CA ASP A 77 7.96 -7.13 -12.67
C ASP A 77 6.84 -7.27 -11.63
N VAL A 78 6.60 -6.19 -10.86
CA VAL A 78 5.64 -6.20 -9.76
C VAL A 78 4.44 -5.33 -10.08
N GLU A 79 3.26 -5.90 -9.84
CA GLU A 79 2.03 -5.14 -9.75
C GLU A 79 1.31 -5.58 -8.48
N PHE A 80 1.03 -4.61 -7.61
CA PHE A 80 0.24 -4.83 -6.41
C PHE A 80 -1.11 -4.16 -6.58
N THR A 81 -2.17 -4.91 -6.36
CA THR A 81 -3.52 -4.36 -6.34
C THR A 81 -4.12 -4.65 -4.98
N GLY A 82 -4.76 -3.65 -4.40
CA GLY A 82 -5.32 -3.84 -3.07
C GLY A 82 -6.60 -3.07 -2.87
N THR A 83 -7.27 -3.39 -1.78
CA THR A 83 -8.47 -2.70 -1.34
C THR A 83 -8.26 -2.25 0.10
N ALA A 84 -8.42 -0.96 0.33
CA ALA A 84 -8.34 -0.41 1.67
C ALA A 84 -9.60 -0.78 2.45
N ARG A 85 -9.43 -1.32 3.65
CA ARG A 85 -10.53 -1.67 4.54
C ARG A 85 -10.63 -0.65 5.65
N LEU A 86 -11.84 -0.16 5.87
CA LEU A 86 -12.10 0.88 6.86
C LEU A 86 -12.56 0.28 8.18
N ASP A 87 -12.40 1.04 9.25
CA ASP A 87 -12.98 0.68 10.55
C ASP A 87 -14.50 0.85 10.49
N LYS A 88 -15.18 0.52 11.59
CA LYS A 88 -16.64 0.58 11.64
C LYS A 88 -17.18 2.00 11.46
N ALA A 89 -16.44 2.98 11.89
CA ALA A 89 -16.82 4.39 11.74
C ALA A 89 -16.51 4.93 10.35
N GLU A 90 -15.82 4.14 9.52
CA GLU A 90 -15.37 4.53 8.18
C GLU A 90 -14.47 5.77 8.20
N GLU A 91 -13.74 5.94 9.28
CA GLU A 91 -12.87 7.11 9.45
C GLU A 91 -11.40 6.80 9.15
N ASN A 92 -10.97 5.55 9.39
CA ASN A 92 -9.58 5.17 9.22
C ASN A 92 -9.46 3.89 8.43
N ILE A 93 -8.38 3.80 7.65
CA ILE A 93 -8.02 2.55 6.99
C ILE A 93 -7.29 1.70 8.01
N VAL A 94 -7.75 0.48 8.22
CA VAL A 94 -7.18 -0.41 9.22
C VAL A 94 -6.39 -1.55 8.60
N ARG A 95 -6.54 -1.77 7.29
CA ARG A 95 -5.91 -2.89 6.62
C ARG A 95 -6.00 -2.69 5.11
N ILE A 96 -5.03 -3.23 4.39
CA ILE A 96 -5.10 -3.30 2.93
C ILE A 96 -5.07 -4.78 2.56
N ASP A 97 -6.15 -5.25 1.94
CA ASP A 97 -6.21 -6.61 1.41
C ASP A 97 -5.80 -6.55 -0.06
N GLY A 98 -4.75 -7.25 -0.42
CA GLY A 98 -4.25 -7.13 -1.77
C GLY A 98 -3.67 -8.40 -2.35
N ASP A 99 -3.20 -8.26 -3.58
CA ASP A 99 -2.56 -9.31 -4.33
C ASP A 99 -1.26 -8.79 -4.91
N TRP A 100 -0.20 -9.53 -4.67
CA TRP A 100 1.12 -9.25 -5.20
C TRP A 100 1.32 -10.11 -6.44
N PHE A 101 1.48 -9.47 -7.58
CA PHE A 101 1.70 -10.16 -8.84
C PHE A 101 3.13 -9.93 -9.29
N GLN A 102 3.88 -11.01 -9.46
CA GLN A 102 5.27 -10.96 -9.87
C GLN A 102 5.63 -12.26 -10.60
N TYR A 103 6.32 -12.15 -11.71
CA TYR A 103 6.79 -13.31 -12.51
C TYR A 103 5.66 -14.29 -12.80
N SER A 104 4.52 -13.74 -13.22
CA SER A 104 3.33 -14.53 -13.58
C SER A 104 2.69 -15.28 -12.42
N GLU A 105 3.06 -14.96 -11.19
CA GLU A 105 2.42 -15.53 -10.00
C GLU A 105 1.70 -14.45 -9.22
N MET A 106 0.54 -14.80 -8.70
CA MET A 106 -0.26 -13.91 -7.87
C MET A 106 -0.36 -14.49 -6.47
N VAL A 107 -0.03 -13.68 -5.47
CA VAL A 107 0.01 -14.10 -4.08
C VAL A 107 -0.79 -13.10 -3.24
N PRO A 108 -1.75 -13.56 -2.44
CA PRO A 108 -2.48 -12.64 -1.57
C PRO A 108 -1.58 -12.10 -0.46
N VAL A 109 -1.76 -10.83 -0.14
CA VAL A 109 -0.99 -10.15 0.90
C VAL A 109 -1.91 -9.26 1.68
N VAL A 110 -1.83 -9.34 2.99
CA VAL A 110 -2.56 -8.42 3.88
C VAL A 110 -1.55 -7.49 4.52
N LEU A 111 -1.77 -6.19 4.35
CA LEU A 111 -0.90 -5.17 4.91
C LEU A 111 -1.59 -4.48 6.07
N LEU A 112 -0.86 -4.34 7.17
CA LEU A 112 -1.34 -3.66 8.37
C LEU A 112 -0.50 -2.41 8.60
N PRO A 113 -1.07 -1.38 9.23
CA PRO A 113 -0.33 -0.14 9.47
C PRO A 113 0.77 -0.37 10.50
N VAL A 114 1.93 0.20 10.24
CA VAL A 114 3.07 0.17 11.16
C VAL A 114 3.67 1.57 11.23
N ASP A 115 4.34 1.88 12.33
CA ASP A 115 4.99 3.18 12.49
C ASP A 115 6.19 3.29 11.55
N GLN A 116 6.97 2.22 11.45
CA GLN A 116 8.12 2.17 10.57
C GLN A 116 8.26 0.77 9.98
N PRO A 117 8.69 0.67 8.71
CA PRO A 117 8.89 -0.65 8.11
C PRO A 117 9.97 -1.44 8.83
N THR A 118 9.78 -2.75 8.86
CA THR A 118 10.77 -3.68 9.39
C THR A 118 11.72 -4.10 8.27
N PHE A 119 12.99 -4.00 8.52
CA PHE A 119 14.01 -4.40 7.55
C PHE A 119 14.50 -5.82 7.73
#